data_40886175a3bc871289a68b94fc545094
#
_entry.id   40886175a3bc871289a68b94fc545094
#
_cell.length_a   1.000
_cell.length_b   1.000
_cell.length_c   1.000
_cell.angle_alpha   90.00
_cell.angle_beta   90.00
_cell.angle_gamma   90.00
#
_symmetry.space_group_name_H-M   'P 1'
#
loop_
_entity.id
_entity.type
_entity.pdbx_description
1 polymer ?
#
loop_
_entity_poly.entity_id
_entity_poly.type
_entity_poly.pdbx_seq_one_letter_code
_entity_poly.pdbx_strand_id
1 'polypeptide(L)'
;MQLNLITAPVIEVLTLSELKSHLIVDSGTFADNITNSPSIYSGIHATTTLYGLIGTGVDVAGKQAVVYLECGPNGATGTVDVKIQEYNGATWADWVGGAFTQVTTANDNATYELAYTGTASQIRTIAKVLLASCEFGTSIVTNAAITSDDANLTDLIQDAREEVEKITRRALLTQTWDYVLEDFPSDNFIKLPLGNLQTVTSITYKDYAGTVTTMTAGTDYLVETNGDQYGRIVLPYGGSWPSLTLYPSNPITIRFVCGWTTAALLPKTLKRSVKFVAEQLYYHADRDDVLKSAVETLTANHRLYGSF
;
A
#
# COMPACT_ATOMS: atom_id res chain seq x y z
N MET A 1 10.48 -30.80 13.46
CA MET A 1 10.55 -29.34 13.58
C MET A 1 9.56 -28.69 12.65
N GLN A 2 8.77 -27.75 13.14
CA GLN A 2 7.75 -27.03 12.36
C GLN A 2 7.83 -25.55 12.65
N LEU A 3 7.54 -24.71 11.63
CA LEU A 3 7.49 -23.26 11.73
C LEU A 3 6.11 -22.79 11.29
N ASN A 4 5.40 -22.09 12.16
CA ASN A 4 4.04 -21.62 11.92
C ASN A 4 4.00 -20.10 11.99
N LEU A 5 3.55 -19.44 10.92
CA LEU A 5 3.29 -18.01 10.93
C LEU A 5 2.04 -17.72 11.78
N ILE A 6 2.19 -16.87 12.78
CA ILE A 6 1.10 -16.45 13.69
C ILE A 6 0.58 -15.06 13.30
N THR A 7 1.49 -14.14 12.98
CA THR A 7 1.11 -12.79 12.53
C THR A 7 1.96 -12.39 11.33
N ALA A 8 1.31 -12.15 10.22
CA ALA A 8 1.94 -11.64 9.00
C ALA A 8 2.38 -10.17 9.17
N PRO A 9 3.26 -9.65 8.30
CA PRO A 9 3.63 -8.25 8.31
C PRO A 9 2.41 -7.34 8.09
N VAL A 10 2.38 -6.21 8.80
CA VAL A 10 1.32 -5.20 8.65
C VAL A 10 1.66 -4.18 7.57
N ILE A 11 2.94 -4.09 7.20
CA ILE A 11 3.46 -3.19 6.17
C ILE A 11 4.18 -4.00 5.10
N GLU A 12 4.34 -3.43 3.91
CA GLU A 12 5.07 -4.06 2.83
C GLU A 12 6.46 -3.43 2.60
N VAL A 13 7.34 -4.20 1.94
CA VAL A 13 8.72 -3.80 1.60
C VAL A 13 8.73 -2.65 0.60
N LEU A 14 7.76 -2.62 -0.30
CA LEU A 14 7.60 -1.61 -1.34
C LEU A 14 6.26 -0.90 -1.17
N THR A 15 6.25 0.39 -1.48
CA THR A 15 4.99 1.08 -1.75
C THR A 15 4.54 0.81 -3.19
N LEU A 16 3.24 0.92 -3.42
CA LEU A 16 2.67 0.81 -4.76
C LEU A 16 3.32 1.79 -5.75
N SER A 17 3.59 3.02 -5.32
CA SER A 17 4.28 4.04 -6.12
C SER A 17 5.72 3.64 -6.48
N GLU A 18 6.44 3.00 -5.56
CA GLU A 18 7.80 2.50 -5.82
C GLU A 18 7.80 1.36 -6.85
N LEU A 19 6.79 0.47 -6.79
CA LEU A 19 6.66 -0.61 -7.78
C LEU A 19 6.26 -0.06 -9.14
N LYS A 20 5.26 0.80 -9.22
CA LYS A 20 4.84 1.47 -10.48
C LYS A 20 6.01 2.19 -11.14
N SER A 21 6.78 2.96 -10.37
CA SER A 21 7.98 3.64 -10.88
C SER A 21 9.04 2.67 -11.39
N HIS A 22 9.19 1.50 -10.76
CA HIS A 22 10.14 0.47 -11.21
C HIS A 22 9.71 -0.22 -12.50
N LEU A 23 8.42 -0.53 -12.62
CA LEU A 23 7.85 -1.18 -13.80
C LEU A 23 7.70 -0.22 -14.99
N ILE A 24 7.97 1.08 -14.80
CA ILE A 24 7.70 2.14 -15.78
C ILE A 24 6.21 2.14 -16.16
N VAL A 25 5.37 1.66 -15.27
CA VAL A 25 3.92 1.78 -15.38
C VAL A 25 3.54 3.11 -14.75
N ASP A 26 2.74 3.87 -15.42
CA ASP A 26 2.43 5.22 -15.02
C ASP A 26 1.94 5.30 -13.58
N SER A 27 2.39 6.30 -12.85
CA SER A 27 2.11 6.49 -11.41
C SER A 27 0.64 6.82 -11.11
N GLY A 28 -0.26 6.49 -12.01
CA GLY A 28 -1.70 6.59 -11.80
C GLY A 28 -2.29 7.98 -11.98
N THR A 29 -1.51 8.94 -12.47
CA THR A 29 -2.01 10.24 -12.94
C THR A 29 -2.32 10.25 -14.42
N PHE A 30 -2.08 9.14 -15.14
CA PHE A 30 -2.27 9.08 -16.59
C PHE A 30 -3.18 7.93 -17.03
N ALA A 31 -3.92 8.23 -18.03
CA ALA A 31 -4.60 7.51 -19.07
C ALA A 31 -5.74 6.56 -18.67
N ASP A 32 -5.53 5.49 -17.94
CA ASP A 32 -6.54 4.42 -17.90
C ASP A 32 -7.68 4.68 -16.92
N ASN A 33 -7.48 5.61 -15.98
CA ASN A 33 -8.47 5.94 -14.94
C ASN A 33 -8.88 7.42 -14.94
N ILE A 34 -8.39 8.22 -15.89
CA ILE A 34 -8.84 9.60 -16.08
C ILE A 34 -10.04 9.61 -17.02
N THR A 35 -11.13 10.15 -16.51
CA THR A 35 -12.33 10.37 -17.32
C THR A 35 -12.61 11.87 -17.40
N ASN A 36 -12.71 12.40 -18.62
CA ASN A 36 -13.17 13.75 -18.86
C ASN A 36 -14.63 13.73 -19.26
N SER A 37 -15.49 14.29 -18.43
CA SER A 37 -16.94 14.33 -18.64
C SER A 37 -17.42 15.77 -18.78
N PRO A 38 -17.96 16.17 -19.92
CA PRO A 38 -18.54 17.50 -20.07
C PRO A 38 -19.75 17.63 -19.14
N SER A 39 -19.77 18.71 -18.34
CA SER A 39 -20.92 19.07 -17.51
C SER A 39 -21.83 20.05 -18.27
N ILE A 40 -21.27 21.18 -18.70
CA ILE A 40 -21.91 22.06 -19.68
C ILE A 40 -21.14 21.95 -20.99
N TYR A 41 -21.81 21.57 -22.07
CA TYR A 41 -21.14 21.45 -23.38
C TYR A 41 -20.60 22.79 -23.87
N SER A 42 -19.43 22.77 -24.48
CA SER A 42 -18.80 23.95 -25.06
C SER A 42 -19.62 24.52 -26.20
N GLY A 43 -19.79 25.83 -26.20
CA GLY A 43 -20.52 26.55 -27.23
C GLY A 43 -20.96 27.95 -26.80
N ILE A 44 -21.67 28.63 -27.68
CA ILE A 44 -22.21 29.96 -27.40
C ILE A 44 -23.50 29.82 -26.62
N HIS A 45 -23.53 30.36 -25.41
CA HIS A 45 -24.67 30.35 -24.51
C HIS A 45 -25.33 31.73 -24.45
N ALA A 46 -26.65 31.74 -24.59
CA ALA A 46 -27.46 32.95 -24.48
C ALA A 46 -27.53 33.42 -23.00
N THR A 47 -27.92 34.66 -22.81
CA THR A 47 -28.12 35.26 -21.46
C THR A 47 -29.18 34.51 -20.67
N THR A 48 -28.94 34.33 -19.38
CA THR A 48 -29.86 33.70 -18.41
C THR A 48 -30.10 34.66 -17.22
N THR A 49 -31.32 34.67 -16.67
CA THR A 49 -31.66 35.54 -15.52
C THR A 49 -31.13 35.01 -14.20
N LEU A 50 -30.92 33.72 -14.09
CA LEU A 50 -30.40 32.99 -12.92
C LEU A 50 -29.38 31.96 -13.40
N TYR A 51 -28.88 31.11 -12.50
CA TYR A 51 -28.09 29.94 -12.86
C TYR A 51 -28.94 28.93 -13.64
N GLY A 52 -29.35 29.31 -14.84
CA GLY A 52 -30.28 28.57 -15.69
C GLY A 52 -29.61 27.52 -16.59
N LEU A 53 -28.30 27.61 -16.79
CA LEU A 53 -27.53 26.58 -17.46
C LEU A 53 -27.12 25.53 -16.43
N ILE A 54 -27.75 24.37 -16.51
CA ILE A 54 -27.52 23.26 -15.58
C ILE A 54 -26.78 22.16 -16.32
N GLY A 55 -25.59 21.87 -15.86
CA GLY A 55 -24.74 20.83 -16.41
C GLY A 55 -25.19 19.42 -16.00
N THR A 56 -24.68 18.44 -16.71
CA THR A 56 -24.84 17.02 -16.38
C THR A 56 -24.09 16.67 -15.12
N GLY A 57 -24.70 15.88 -14.23
CA GLY A 57 -24.06 15.33 -13.04
C GLY A 57 -23.04 14.26 -13.40
N VAL A 58 -21.86 14.33 -12.77
CA VAL A 58 -20.77 13.37 -12.97
C VAL A 58 -20.50 12.66 -11.66
N ASP A 59 -20.33 11.35 -11.71
CA ASP A 59 -19.99 10.51 -10.56
C ASP A 59 -18.56 10.75 -10.12
N VAL A 60 -18.39 11.16 -8.86
CA VAL A 60 -17.09 11.45 -8.21
C VAL A 60 -16.87 10.62 -6.95
N ALA A 61 -17.75 9.65 -6.67
CA ALA A 61 -17.64 8.82 -5.48
C ALA A 61 -16.31 8.05 -5.45
N GLY A 62 -15.50 8.30 -4.41
CA GLY A 62 -14.20 7.66 -4.26
C GLY A 62 -13.15 8.07 -5.30
N LYS A 63 -13.37 9.18 -6.01
CA LYS A 63 -12.46 9.69 -7.05
C LYS A 63 -11.93 11.07 -6.65
N GLN A 64 -10.76 11.41 -7.14
CA GLN A 64 -10.33 12.81 -7.19
C GLN A 64 -11.00 13.47 -8.39
N ALA A 65 -11.41 14.73 -8.25
CA ALA A 65 -12.05 15.46 -9.32
C ALA A 65 -11.49 16.89 -9.44
N VAL A 66 -11.30 17.32 -10.68
CA VAL A 66 -10.96 18.70 -11.01
C VAL A 66 -11.96 19.19 -12.05
N VAL A 67 -12.50 20.36 -11.80
CA VAL A 67 -13.47 21.00 -12.69
C VAL A 67 -12.77 22.06 -13.50
N TYR A 68 -12.91 21.99 -14.82
CA TYR A 68 -12.39 22.97 -15.76
C TYR A 68 -13.52 23.82 -16.29
N LEU A 69 -13.26 25.13 -16.39
CA LEU A 69 -14.07 26.09 -17.10
C LEU A 69 -13.24 26.63 -18.26
N GLU A 70 -13.63 26.31 -19.47
CA GLU A 70 -12.98 26.75 -20.72
C GLU A 70 -13.80 27.87 -21.33
N CYS A 71 -13.24 29.05 -21.45
CA CYS A 71 -13.92 30.23 -21.99
C CYS A 71 -13.31 30.65 -23.31
N GLY A 72 -14.14 30.77 -24.32
CA GLY A 72 -13.87 31.51 -25.53
C GLY A 72 -14.17 33.02 -25.39
N PRO A 73 -14.26 33.73 -26.49
CA PRO A 73 -14.55 35.17 -26.47
C PRO A 73 -15.96 35.47 -25.95
N ASN A 74 -16.08 36.37 -25.00
CA ASN A 74 -17.36 36.90 -24.55
C ASN A 74 -17.88 37.99 -25.48
N GLY A 75 -19.18 38.11 -25.63
CA GLY A 75 -19.80 39.27 -26.26
C GLY A 75 -19.41 40.59 -25.49
N ALA A 76 -19.49 41.70 -26.18
CA ALA A 76 -18.88 43.00 -25.77
C ALA A 76 -19.09 43.46 -24.32
N THR A 77 -20.07 42.91 -23.60
CA THR A 77 -20.35 43.18 -22.18
C THR A 77 -20.69 41.91 -21.44
N GLY A 78 -20.49 40.73 -22.09
CA GLY A 78 -20.90 39.45 -21.51
C GLY A 78 -20.12 39.07 -20.28
N THR A 79 -20.81 38.49 -19.32
CA THR A 79 -20.18 37.90 -18.13
C THR A 79 -20.70 36.50 -17.87
N VAL A 80 -19.81 35.64 -17.39
CA VAL A 80 -20.13 34.24 -17.00
C VAL A 80 -19.79 34.04 -15.53
N ASP A 81 -20.80 33.60 -14.78
CA ASP A 81 -20.62 33.10 -13.41
C ASP A 81 -20.86 31.59 -13.42
N VAL A 82 -19.87 30.82 -12.99
CA VAL A 82 -19.96 29.35 -12.88
C VAL A 82 -19.70 28.91 -11.45
N LYS A 83 -20.49 27.94 -11.01
CA LYS A 83 -20.25 27.29 -9.70
C LYS A 83 -20.54 25.78 -9.76
N ILE A 84 -19.99 25.08 -8.80
CA ILE A 84 -20.14 23.63 -8.63
C ILE A 84 -21.29 23.37 -7.65
N GLN A 85 -22.12 22.41 -7.97
CA GLN A 85 -23.12 21.84 -7.07
C GLN A 85 -22.80 20.39 -6.74
N GLU A 86 -23.12 20.02 -5.50
CA GLU A 86 -23.02 18.66 -4.97
C GLU A 86 -24.41 18.02 -4.89
N TYR A 87 -24.45 16.72 -5.15
CA TYR A 87 -25.64 15.90 -4.93
C TYR A 87 -25.57 15.18 -3.59
N ASN A 88 -26.50 15.45 -2.70
CA ASN A 88 -26.56 14.87 -1.35
C ASN A 88 -27.36 13.56 -1.25
N GLY A 89 -27.72 12.97 -2.39
CA GLY A 89 -28.58 11.79 -2.46
C GLY A 89 -30.07 12.10 -2.69
N ALA A 90 -30.48 13.37 -2.54
CA ALA A 90 -31.85 13.83 -2.73
C ALA A 90 -31.95 15.10 -3.60
N THR A 91 -31.10 16.08 -3.30
CA THR A 91 -31.11 17.39 -3.95
C THR A 91 -29.70 17.85 -4.30
N TRP A 92 -29.64 18.81 -5.21
CA TRP A 92 -28.40 19.51 -5.56
C TRP A 92 -28.26 20.78 -4.72
N ALA A 93 -27.12 20.99 -4.11
CA ALA A 93 -26.76 22.15 -3.32
C ALA A 93 -25.43 22.76 -3.79
N ASP A 94 -25.27 24.06 -3.62
CA ASP A 94 -24.02 24.73 -3.96
C ASP A 94 -22.88 24.24 -3.07
N TRP A 95 -21.77 23.82 -3.65
CA TRP A 95 -20.57 23.45 -2.90
C TRP A 95 -19.87 24.71 -2.38
N VAL A 96 -19.54 24.72 -1.09
CA VAL A 96 -18.85 25.85 -0.45
C VAL A 96 -17.41 25.92 -1.00
N GLY A 97 -17.07 27.06 -1.61
CA GLY A 97 -15.78 27.23 -2.30
C GLY A 97 -15.80 26.82 -3.77
N GLY A 98 -16.94 26.34 -4.28
CA GLY A 98 -17.08 25.86 -5.66
C GLY A 98 -17.40 26.94 -6.71
N ALA A 99 -17.25 28.23 -6.39
CA ALA A 99 -17.47 29.31 -7.34
C ALA A 99 -16.17 29.68 -8.09
N PHE A 100 -16.23 29.69 -9.40
CA PHE A 100 -15.16 30.26 -10.22
C PHE A 100 -15.17 31.79 -10.15
N THR A 101 -14.00 32.39 -10.39
CA THR A 101 -13.92 33.84 -10.62
C THR A 101 -14.79 34.20 -11.83
N GLN A 102 -15.60 35.27 -11.70
CA GLN A 102 -16.43 35.73 -12.80
C GLN A 102 -15.58 36.00 -14.06
N VAL A 103 -15.99 35.46 -15.18
CA VAL A 103 -15.37 35.69 -16.48
C VAL A 103 -16.05 36.89 -17.15
N THR A 104 -15.24 37.81 -17.61
CA THR A 104 -15.64 39.02 -18.35
C THR A 104 -14.79 39.12 -19.61
N THR A 105 -15.03 40.11 -20.43
CA THR A 105 -14.15 40.39 -21.63
C THR A 105 -12.70 40.73 -21.31
N ALA A 106 -12.37 40.96 -20.01
CA ALA A 106 -11.01 41.25 -19.60
C ALA A 106 -10.19 39.97 -19.28
N ASN A 107 -10.88 38.88 -19.03
CA ASN A 107 -10.28 37.61 -18.63
C ASN A 107 -10.93 36.39 -19.32
N ASP A 108 -11.56 36.59 -20.48
CA ASP A 108 -12.02 35.52 -21.36
C ASP A 108 -10.85 34.89 -22.15
N ASN A 109 -11.13 33.98 -23.06
CA ASN A 109 -10.12 33.20 -23.82
C ASN A 109 -9.11 32.48 -22.88
N ALA A 110 -9.58 31.95 -21.79
CA ALA A 110 -8.77 31.32 -20.75
C ALA A 110 -9.44 30.05 -20.22
N THR A 111 -8.61 29.18 -19.64
CA THR A 111 -9.06 28.00 -18.90
C THR A 111 -8.83 28.22 -17.40
N TYR A 112 -9.86 27.95 -16.63
CA TYR A 112 -9.84 28.00 -15.17
C TYR A 112 -10.02 26.60 -14.64
N GLU A 113 -9.36 26.30 -13.53
CA GLU A 113 -9.47 25.01 -12.84
C GLU A 113 -9.85 25.19 -11.37
N LEU A 114 -10.61 24.22 -10.85
CA LEU A 114 -10.98 24.18 -9.46
C LEU A 114 -11.01 22.72 -8.98
N ALA A 115 -10.12 22.39 -8.03
CA ALA A 115 -10.07 21.06 -7.45
C ALA A 115 -11.26 20.85 -6.51
N TYR A 116 -12.01 19.79 -6.72
CA TYR A 116 -13.10 19.41 -5.84
C TYR A 116 -12.58 18.61 -4.65
N THR A 117 -12.87 19.08 -3.44
CA THR A 117 -12.45 18.46 -2.17
C THR A 117 -13.64 18.02 -1.30
N GLY A 118 -14.87 18.04 -1.84
CA GLY A 118 -16.05 17.55 -1.15
C GLY A 118 -16.16 16.02 -1.10
N THR A 119 -17.21 15.54 -0.48
CA THR A 119 -17.45 14.09 -0.27
C THR A 119 -18.74 13.58 -0.95
N ALA A 120 -19.36 14.40 -1.80
CA ALA A 120 -20.58 13.99 -2.51
C ALA A 120 -20.31 12.88 -3.52
N SER A 121 -21.34 12.09 -3.83
CA SER A 121 -21.25 11.05 -4.83
C SER A 121 -21.25 11.58 -6.26
N GLN A 122 -21.88 12.73 -6.49
CA GLN A 122 -21.93 13.38 -7.79
C GLN A 122 -21.75 14.88 -7.66
N ILE A 123 -21.14 15.49 -8.67
CA ILE A 123 -21.05 16.95 -8.81
C ILE A 123 -21.48 17.36 -10.23
N ARG A 124 -21.93 18.60 -10.36
CA ARG A 124 -22.20 19.24 -11.65
C ARG A 124 -21.83 20.71 -11.59
N THR A 125 -21.71 21.34 -12.74
CA THR A 125 -21.59 22.80 -12.83
C THR A 125 -22.93 23.41 -13.17
N ILE A 126 -23.15 24.62 -12.69
CA ILE A 126 -24.24 25.47 -13.14
C ILE A 126 -23.67 26.84 -13.49
N ALA A 127 -24.27 27.49 -14.48
CA ALA A 127 -23.78 28.75 -14.96
C ALA A 127 -24.90 29.78 -15.15
N LYS A 128 -24.51 31.05 -15.04
CA LYS A 128 -25.32 32.23 -15.33
C LYS A 128 -24.55 33.08 -16.32
N VAL A 129 -25.22 33.47 -17.42
CA VAL A 129 -24.69 34.36 -18.44
C VAL A 129 -25.47 35.65 -18.44
N LEU A 130 -24.77 36.78 -18.29
CA LEU A 130 -25.39 38.08 -18.20
C LEU A 130 -24.89 39.03 -19.28
N LEU A 131 -25.73 40.01 -19.63
CA LEU A 131 -25.49 41.16 -20.48
C LEU A 131 -25.34 40.81 -21.99
N ALA A 132 -24.54 39.80 -22.35
CA ALA A 132 -24.42 39.34 -23.71
C ALA A 132 -24.15 37.83 -23.72
N SER A 133 -24.30 37.19 -24.90
CA SER A 133 -23.92 35.77 -25.07
C SER A 133 -22.41 35.57 -24.88
N CYS A 134 -22.07 34.42 -24.27
CA CYS A 134 -20.68 34.05 -24.00
C CYS A 134 -20.40 32.65 -24.54
N GLU A 135 -19.19 32.45 -25.02
CA GLU A 135 -18.70 31.12 -25.41
C GLU A 135 -17.94 30.47 -24.28
N PHE A 136 -18.43 29.36 -23.79
CA PHE A 136 -17.73 28.57 -22.76
C PHE A 136 -18.23 27.13 -22.70
N GLY A 137 -17.50 26.31 -21.98
CA GLY A 137 -17.88 24.97 -21.59
C GLY A 137 -17.30 24.61 -20.23
N THR A 138 -17.85 23.59 -19.58
CA THR A 138 -17.26 23.05 -18.36
C THR A 138 -17.11 21.53 -18.48
N SER A 139 -15.99 21.03 -17.99
CA SER A 139 -15.73 19.62 -17.89
C SER A 139 -15.29 19.22 -16.48
N ILE A 140 -15.62 18.01 -16.10
CA ILE A 140 -15.21 17.42 -14.84
C ILE A 140 -14.30 16.25 -15.16
N VAL A 141 -13.03 16.43 -14.80
CA VAL A 141 -12.01 15.41 -14.95
C VAL A 141 -11.92 14.64 -13.65
N THR A 142 -12.17 13.34 -13.71
CA THR A 142 -12.08 12.46 -12.54
C THR A 142 -10.97 11.45 -12.71
N ASN A 143 -10.32 11.13 -11.58
CA ASN A 143 -9.31 10.10 -11.49
C ASN A 143 -9.72 9.13 -10.36
N ALA A 144 -9.86 7.84 -10.66
CA ALA A 144 -10.13 6.85 -9.64
C ALA A 144 -8.93 6.76 -8.67
N ALA A 145 -9.22 6.80 -7.38
CA ALA A 145 -8.18 6.74 -6.35
C ALA A 145 -7.43 5.39 -6.37
N ILE A 146 -8.10 4.31 -6.77
CA ILE A 146 -7.55 2.95 -6.87
C ILE A 146 -8.08 2.31 -8.16
N THR A 147 -7.17 1.77 -8.99
CA THR A 147 -7.53 0.99 -10.17
C THR A 147 -7.55 -0.51 -9.85
N SER A 148 -8.17 -1.31 -10.73
CA SER A 148 -8.09 -2.79 -10.65
C SER A 148 -6.63 -3.27 -10.70
N ASP A 149 -5.78 -2.59 -11.45
CA ASP A 149 -4.36 -2.92 -11.54
C ASP A 149 -3.62 -2.61 -10.23
N ASP A 150 -4.05 -1.61 -9.47
CA ASP A 150 -3.45 -1.29 -8.17
C ASP A 150 -3.63 -2.42 -7.15
N ALA A 151 -4.77 -3.10 -7.16
CA ALA A 151 -4.99 -4.28 -6.34
C ALA A 151 -4.03 -5.41 -6.74
N ASN A 152 -3.96 -5.71 -8.04
CA ASN A 152 -3.04 -6.73 -8.57
C ASN A 152 -1.58 -6.41 -8.25
N LEU A 153 -1.17 -5.14 -8.40
CA LEU A 153 0.19 -4.70 -8.07
C LEU A 153 0.48 -4.82 -6.57
N THR A 154 -0.51 -4.60 -5.72
CA THR A 154 -0.38 -4.79 -4.27
C THR A 154 -0.17 -6.27 -3.92
N ASP A 155 -0.94 -7.16 -4.53
CA ASP A 155 -0.78 -8.61 -4.36
C ASP A 155 0.61 -9.07 -4.86
N LEU A 156 1.07 -8.54 -6.00
CA LEU A 156 2.41 -8.82 -6.52
C LEU A 156 3.54 -8.37 -5.57
N ILE A 157 3.37 -7.28 -4.83
CA ILE A 157 4.34 -6.86 -3.81
C ILE A 157 4.44 -7.90 -2.71
N GLN A 158 3.30 -8.40 -2.24
CA GLN A 158 3.25 -9.46 -1.23
C GLN A 158 3.91 -10.75 -1.73
N ASP A 159 3.51 -11.23 -2.89
CA ASP A 159 4.05 -12.46 -3.51
C ASP A 159 5.58 -12.35 -3.69
N ALA A 160 6.05 -11.22 -4.19
CA ALA A 160 7.48 -10.97 -4.37
C ALA A 160 8.24 -10.94 -3.05
N ARG A 161 7.65 -10.38 -1.98
CA ARG A 161 8.23 -10.42 -0.64
C ARG A 161 8.36 -11.85 -0.15
N GLU A 162 7.30 -12.64 -0.23
CA GLU A 162 7.28 -14.03 0.22
C GLU A 162 8.30 -14.91 -0.52
N GLU A 163 8.46 -14.70 -1.83
CA GLU A 163 9.47 -15.44 -2.60
C GLU A 163 10.91 -15.05 -2.19
N VAL A 164 11.20 -13.77 -1.97
CA VAL A 164 12.51 -13.34 -1.47
C VAL A 164 12.77 -13.84 -0.04
N GLU A 165 11.76 -13.87 0.83
CA GLU A 165 11.85 -14.46 2.18
C GLU A 165 12.19 -15.95 2.10
N LYS A 166 11.58 -16.68 1.20
CA LYS A 166 11.84 -18.09 0.95
C LYS A 166 13.26 -18.33 0.42
N ILE A 167 13.72 -17.54 -0.56
CA ILE A 167 15.07 -17.60 -1.12
C ILE A 167 16.12 -17.31 -0.04
N THR A 168 15.90 -16.29 0.77
CA THR A 168 16.87 -15.84 1.78
C THR A 168 16.75 -16.58 3.10
N ARG A 169 15.63 -17.28 3.32
CA ARG A 169 15.25 -17.91 4.60
C ARG A 169 15.19 -16.90 5.74
N ARG A 170 14.71 -15.67 5.43
CA ARG A 170 14.59 -14.56 6.37
C ARG A 170 13.18 -14.00 6.38
N ALA A 171 12.74 -13.51 7.53
CA ALA A 171 11.63 -12.58 7.59
C ALA A 171 12.13 -11.18 7.19
N LEU A 172 11.57 -10.58 6.15
CA LEU A 172 11.98 -9.24 5.70
C LEU A 172 11.35 -8.14 6.54
N LEU A 173 10.16 -8.35 7.05
CA LEU A 173 9.46 -7.39 7.91
C LEU A 173 9.00 -8.07 9.20
N THR A 174 8.58 -7.27 10.17
CA THR A 174 8.15 -7.77 11.48
C THR A 174 7.05 -8.80 11.33
N GLN A 175 7.33 -10.01 11.79
CA GLN A 175 6.43 -11.16 11.79
C GLN A 175 6.54 -11.91 13.12
N THR A 176 5.44 -12.56 13.52
CA THR A 176 5.43 -13.43 14.71
C THR A 176 5.31 -14.87 14.26
N TRP A 177 6.18 -15.71 14.78
CA TRP A 177 6.25 -17.12 14.44
C TRP A 177 6.26 -18.01 15.68
N ASP A 178 5.69 -19.20 15.55
CA ASP A 178 5.86 -20.31 16.48
C ASP A 178 6.82 -21.32 15.89
N TYR A 179 7.94 -21.53 16.56
CA TYR A 179 8.90 -22.58 16.25
C TYR A 179 8.66 -23.76 17.19
N VAL A 180 8.27 -24.89 16.59
CA VAL A 180 7.85 -26.09 17.33
C VAL A 180 8.94 -27.13 17.23
N LEU A 181 9.35 -27.65 18.40
CA LEU A 181 10.37 -28.69 18.53
C LEU A 181 9.76 -29.94 19.17
N GLU A 182 10.33 -31.07 18.84
CA GLU A 182 9.95 -32.38 19.39
C GLU A 182 10.68 -32.68 20.69
N ASP A 183 11.90 -32.12 20.88
CA ASP A 183 12.71 -32.29 22.08
C ASP A 183 13.62 -31.07 22.28
N PHE A 184 14.14 -30.90 23.51
CA PHE A 184 15.20 -29.96 23.77
C PHE A 184 16.53 -30.47 23.18
N PRO A 185 17.35 -29.56 22.59
CA PRO A 185 18.63 -29.99 22.06
C PRO A 185 19.62 -30.39 23.17
N SER A 186 20.61 -31.21 22.81
CA SER A 186 21.73 -31.51 23.68
C SER A 186 22.67 -30.32 23.89
N ASP A 187 22.63 -29.35 22.98
CA ASP A 187 23.41 -28.13 23.07
C ASP A 187 22.85 -27.16 24.10
N ASN A 188 23.69 -26.27 24.63
CA ASN A 188 23.27 -25.24 25.57
C ASN A 188 22.52 -24.07 24.91
N PHE A 189 22.15 -24.20 23.65
CA PHE A 189 21.42 -23.16 22.93
C PHE A 189 20.46 -23.75 21.87
N ILE A 190 19.44 -22.95 21.54
CA ILE A 190 18.52 -23.19 20.44
C ILE A 190 18.72 -22.07 19.41
N LYS A 191 19.02 -22.39 18.17
CA LYS A 191 19.00 -21.41 17.08
C LYS A 191 17.58 -21.15 16.63
N LEU A 192 17.24 -19.87 16.47
CA LEU A 192 15.96 -19.47 15.91
C LEU A 192 16.08 -19.20 14.41
N PRO A 193 15.17 -19.73 13.59
CA PRO A 193 15.15 -19.47 12.15
C PRO A 193 14.80 -18.03 11.82
N LEU A 194 14.85 -17.69 10.54
CA LEU A 194 14.42 -16.45 9.91
C LEU A 194 15.27 -15.19 10.19
N GLY A 195 16.26 -15.26 11.05
CA GLY A 195 17.19 -14.16 11.32
C GLY A 195 16.55 -12.88 11.86
N ASN A 196 17.38 -11.87 12.12
CA ASN A 196 16.94 -10.56 12.59
C ASN A 196 15.91 -10.66 13.73
N LEU A 197 16.26 -11.46 14.75
CA LEU A 197 15.41 -11.67 15.92
C LEU A 197 15.19 -10.34 16.66
N GLN A 198 13.94 -9.97 16.88
CA GLN A 198 13.58 -8.81 17.68
C GLN A 198 13.39 -9.20 19.16
N THR A 199 12.58 -10.22 19.40
CA THR A 199 12.30 -10.69 20.75
C THR A 199 11.77 -12.13 20.75
N VAL A 200 11.94 -12.81 21.88
CA VAL A 200 11.25 -14.06 22.20
C VAL A 200 10.09 -13.74 23.15
N THR A 201 8.88 -14.02 22.70
CA THR A 201 7.66 -13.71 23.47
C THR A 201 7.42 -14.72 24.57
N SER A 202 7.58 -16.02 24.25
CA SER A 202 7.40 -17.11 25.23
C SER A 202 8.08 -18.39 24.77
N ILE A 203 8.48 -19.19 25.73
CA ILE A 203 8.88 -20.60 25.53
C ILE A 203 8.00 -21.43 26.43
N THR A 204 7.27 -22.35 25.84
CA THR A 204 6.39 -23.26 26.56
C THR A 204 6.73 -24.70 26.21
N TYR A 205 6.57 -25.60 27.19
CA TYR A 205 6.69 -27.03 26.93
C TYR A 205 5.57 -27.79 27.63
N LYS A 206 5.23 -28.97 27.11
CA LYS A 206 4.21 -29.87 27.64
C LYS A 206 4.88 -31.12 28.20
N ASP A 207 4.50 -31.48 29.42
CA ASP A 207 4.84 -32.77 30.01
C ASP A 207 4.02 -33.93 29.39
N TYR A 208 4.30 -35.16 29.78
CA TYR A 208 3.60 -36.34 29.29
C TYR A 208 2.08 -36.33 29.59
N ALA A 209 1.67 -35.62 30.61
CA ALA A 209 0.26 -35.47 30.99
C ALA A 209 -0.45 -34.36 30.21
N GLY A 210 0.30 -33.59 29.40
CA GLY A 210 -0.20 -32.46 28.63
C GLY A 210 -0.23 -31.14 29.39
N THR A 211 0.36 -31.08 30.60
CA THR A 211 0.46 -29.83 31.36
C THR A 211 1.46 -28.90 30.69
N VAL A 212 1.04 -27.66 30.44
CA VAL A 212 1.87 -26.64 29.81
C VAL A 212 2.62 -25.85 30.87
N THR A 213 3.93 -25.82 30.76
CA THR A 213 4.82 -24.97 31.58
C THR A 213 5.47 -23.90 30.73
N THR A 214 5.54 -22.66 31.24
CA THR A 214 6.21 -21.54 30.59
C THR A 214 7.56 -21.30 31.25
N MET A 215 8.61 -21.19 30.45
CA MET A 215 9.96 -20.84 30.91
C MET A 215 10.08 -19.32 31.11
N THR A 216 10.84 -18.92 32.11
CA THR A 216 11.04 -17.53 32.52
C THR A 216 12.31 -16.96 31.86
N ALA A 217 12.16 -15.89 31.08
CA ALA A 217 13.30 -15.17 30.50
C ALA A 217 14.19 -14.56 31.59
N GLY A 218 15.50 -14.64 31.39
CA GLY A 218 16.49 -14.18 32.35
C GLY A 218 16.81 -15.16 33.49
N THR A 219 15.94 -16.13 33.75
CA THR A 219 16.14 -17.17 34.77
C THR A 219 16.41 -18.52 34.11
N ASP A 220 15.50 -18.97 33.27
CA ASP A 220 15.61 -20.28 32.61
C ASP A 220 16.34 -20.22 31.30
N TYR A 221 16.30 -19.06 30.64
CA TYR A 221 16.99 -18.83 29.37
C TYR A 221 17.35 -17.36 29.16
N LEU A 222 18.36 -17.12 28.30
CA LEU A 222 18.78 -15.82 27.83
C LEU A 222 18.50 -15.72 26.33
N VAL A 223 18.26 -14.51 25.83
CA VAL A 223 18.01 -14.25 24.39
C VAL A 223 19.18 -13.45 23.81
N GLU A 224 19.75 -13.99 22.73
CA GLU A 224 20.76 -13.29 21.92
C GLU A 224 20.17 -12.96 20.54
N THR A 225 19.99 -11.68 20.24
CA THR A 225 19.39 -11.23 18.98
C THR A 225 20.35 -11.35 17.79
N ASN A 226 21.66 -11.19 18.00
CA ASN A 226 22.74 -11.34 17.02
C ASN A 226 22.59 -10.50 15.73
N GLY A 227 21.90 -9.37 15.82
CA GLY A 227 21.67 -8.47 14.70
C GLY A 227 20.93 -9.16 13.55
N ASP A 228 21.47 -9.11 12.35
CA ASP A 228 20.90 -9.71 11.14
C ASP A 228 21.18 -11.22 10.99
N GLN A 229 21.90 -11.82 11.92
CA GLN A 229 22.18 -13.26 11.95
C GLN A 229 21.04 -14.02 12.66
N TYR A 230 21.24 -15.31 12.87
CA TYR A 230 20.34 -16.13 13.66
C TYR A 230 20.29 -15.67 15.11
N GLY A 231 19.10 -15.42 15.61
CA GLY A 231 18.88 -15.30 17.04
C GLY A 231 19.11 -16.61 17.76
N ARG A 232 19.48 -16.56 19.02
CA ARG A 232 19.66 -17.75 19.85
C ARG A 232 18.97 -17.60 21.19
N ILE A 233 18.47 -18.71 21.69
CA ILE A 233 18.06 -18.90 23.07
C ILE A 233 19.19 -19.67 23.72
N VAL A 234 19.77 -19.16 24.80
CA VAL A 234 20.95 -19.74 25.45
C VAL A 234 20.64 -20.02 26.92
N LEU A 235 21.12 -21.12 27.44
CA LEU A 235 21.03 -21.42 28.87
C LEU A 235 21.94 -20.47 29.69
N PRO A 236 21.50 -19.98 30.83
CA PRO A 236 22.37 -19.28 31.77
C PRO A 236 23.46 -20.21 32.30
N TYR A 237 24.53 -19.61 32.86
CA TYR A 237 25.63 -20.38 33.43
C TYR A 237 25.13 -21.40 34.50
N GLY A 238 25.48 -22.66 34.31
CA GLY A 238 25.05 -23.75 35.16
C GLY A 238 23.59 -24.19 34.96
N GLY A 239 22.86 -23.57 34.01
CA GLY A 239 21.50 -23.96 33.64
C GLY A 239 21.46 -25.27 32.84
N SER A 240 20.30 -25.92 32.82
CA SER A 240 20.03 -27.09 31.99
C SER A 240 18.60 -27.01 31.45
N TRP A 241 18.39 -27.60 30.27
CA TRP A 241 17.05 -27.77 29.74
C TRP A 241 16.22 -28.69 30.66
N PRO A 242 14.87 -28.55 30.71
CA PRO A 242 14.01 -29.43 31.48
C PRO A 242 14.23 -30.90 31.11
N SER A 243 14.57 -31.72 32.12
CA SER A 243 14.81 -33.16 31.96
C SER A 243 13.57 -33.93 32.42
N LEU A 244 12.54 -33.97 31.58
CA LEU A 244 11.29 -34.69 31.84
C LEU A 244 10.81 -35.38 30.56
N THR A 245 9.90 -36.37 30.72
CA THR A 245 9.24 -36.97 29.55
C THR A 245 8.25 -35.98 28.99
N LEU A 246 8.50 -35.58 27.75
CA LEU A 246 7.68 -34.62 27.03
C LEU A 246 6.45 -35.28 26.38
N TYR A 247 5.45 -34.45 26.06
CA TYR A 247 4.28 -34.86 25.31
C TYR A 247 4.68 -35.40 23.91
N PRO A 248 4.05 -36.46 23.38
CA PRO A 248 4.53 -37.11 22.15
C PRO A 248 4.32 -36.32 20.87
N SER A 249 3.60 -35.20 20.90
CA SER A 249 3.34 -34.37 19.70
C SER A 249 3.49 -32.90 20.03
N ASN A 250 4.39 -32.22 19.31
CA ASN A 250 4.63 -30.78 19.39
C ASN A 250 4.78 -30.27 20.85
N PRO A 251 5.68 -30.87 21.63
CA PRO A 251 5.74 -30.56 23.07
C PRO A 251 6.32 -29.18 23.37
N ILE A 252 7.22 -28.66 22.54
CA ILE A 252 7.91 -27.37 22.80
C ILE A 252 7.47 -26.36 21.75
N THR A 253 7.02 -25.20 22.22
CA THR A 253 6.66 -24.07 21.35
C THR A 253 7.41 -22.82 21.76
N ILE A 254 8.14 -22.24 20.83
CA ILE A 254 8.88 -21.00 21.01
C ILE A 254 8.22 -19.94 20.14
N ARG A 255 7.57 -18.96 20.77
CA ARG A 255 7.00 -17.81 20.07
C ARG A 255 8.00 -16.68 20.04
N PHE A 256 8.29 -16.19 18.85
CA PHE A 256 9.27 -15.11 18.65
C PHE A 256 8.83 -14.14 17.56
N VAL A 257 9.39 -12.93 17.60
CA VAL A 257 9.20 -11.86 16.61
C VAL A 257 10.51 -11.62 15.90
N CYS A 258 10.49 -11.59 14.59
CA CYS A 258 11.67 -11.38 13.76
C CYS A 258 11.36 -10.49 12.55
N GLY A 259 12.42 -10.11 11.81
CA GLY A 259 12.34 -9.21 10.65
C GLY A 259 12.72 -7.77 11.00
N TRP A 260 12.80 -6.91 9.98
CA TRP A 260 13.06 -5.47 10.18
C TRP A 260 11.76 -4.74 10.55
N THR A 261 11.87 -3.77 11.44
CA THR A 261 10.70 -3.03 11.94
C THR A 261 10.08 -2.09 10.90
N THR A 262 10.88 -1.66 9.93
CA THR A 262 10.41 -0.79 8.83
C THR A 262 11.11 -1.15 7.52
N ALA A 263 10.46 -0.88 6.39
CA ALA A 263 11.04 -1.05 5.05
C ALA A 263 12.28 -0.17 4.80
N ALA A 264 12.44 0.91 5.55
CA ALA A 264 13.60 1.81 5.45
C ALA A 264 14.88 1.19 6.03
N LEU A 265 14.76 0.32 7.02
CA LEU A 265 15.88 -0.38 7.65
C LEU A 265 16.34 -1.61 6.86
N LEU A 266 15.54 -2.05 5.90
CA LEU A 266 15.86 -3.18 5.07
C LEU A 266 17.09 -2.87 4.18
N PRO A 267 18.06 -3.78 4.04
CA PRO A 267 19.16 -3.63 3.09
C PRO A 267 18.64 -3.35 1.67
N LYS A 268 19.23 -2.35 1.01
CA LYS A 268 18.78 -1.92 -0.33
C LYS A 268 18.83 -3.05 -1.37
N THR A 269 19.74 -4.01 -1.20
CA THR A 269 19.85 -5.20 -2.05
C THR A 269 18.62 -6.10 -1.92
N LEU A 270 18.12 -6.34 -0.71
CA LEU A 270 16.90 -7.11 -0.48
C LEU A 270 15.68 -6.37 -1.03
N LYS A 271 15.58 -5.06 -0.80
CA LYS A 271 14.51 -4.24 -1.37
C LYS A 271 14.51 -4.28 -2.92
N ARG A 272 15.71 -4.27 -3.54
CA ARG A 272 15.87 -4.39 -5.00
C ARG A 272 15.48 -5.79 -5.48
N SER A 273 15.81 -6.84 -4.74
CA SER A 273 15.40 -8.20 -5.08
C SER A 273 13.88 -8.35 -5.13
N VAL A 274 13.16 -7.76 -4.18
CA VAL A 274 11.69 -7.74 -4.20
C VAL A 274 11.17 -7.03 -5.45
N LYS A 275 11.78 -5.91 -5.87
CA LYS A 275 11.41 -5.23 -7.13
C LYS A 275 11.58 -6.12 -8.35
N PHE A 276 12.69 -6.83 -8.45
CA PHE A 276 12.96 -7.72 -9.59
C PHE A 276 12.03 -8.93 -9.62
N VAL A 277 11.71 -9.51 -8.46
CA VAL A 277 10.72 -10.60 -8.40
C VAL A 277 9.33 -10.09 -8.78
N ALA A 278 8.91 -8.91 -8.30
CA ALA A 278 7.64 -8.31 -8.69
C ALA A 278 7.59 -7.99 -10.19
N GLU A 279 8.69 -7.51 -10.78
CA GLU A 279 8.82 -7.29 -12.24
C GLU A 279 8.66 -8.61 -13.01
N GLN A 280 9.30 -9.68 -12.55
CA GLN A 280 9.19 -11.01 -13.17
C GLN A 280 7.74 -11.52 -13.13
N LEU A 281 7.08 -11.40 -11.98
CA LEU A 281 5.69 -11.81 -11.82
C LEU A 281 4.73 -10.97 -12.69
N TYR A 282 4.97 -9.66 -12.78
CA TYR A 282 4.14 -8.75 -13.56
C TYR A 282 4.17 -9.04 -15.06
N TYR A 283 5.37 -9.21 -15.64
CA TYR A 283 5.51 -9.43 -17.07
C TYR A 283 5.28 -10.89 -17.49
N HIS A 284 5.03 -11.82 -16.58
CA HIS A 284 4.89 -13.27 -16.84
C HIS A 284 6.05 -13.81 -17.71
N ALA A 285 7.26 -13.34 -17.42
CA ALA A 285 8.29 -13.24 -18.44
C ALA A 285 9.07 -14.54 -18.63
N ASP A 286 9.17 -14.95 -19.88
CA ASP A 286 10.28 -15.79 -20.42
C ASP A 286 11.70 -15.19 -20.19
N ARG A 287 11.81 -14.09 -19.43
CA ARG A 287 13.06 -13.47 -18.95
C ARG A 287 13.61 -14.12 -17.69
N ASP A 288 13.19 -15.33 -17.42
CA ASP A 288 13.38 -16.06 -16.16
C ASP A 288 14.84 -16.16 -15.71
N ASP A 289 15.79 -16.40 -16.62
CA ASP A 289 17.17 -16.70 -16.24
C ASP A 289 17.98 -15.48 -15.79
N VAL A 290 17.74 -14.31 -16.39
CA VAL A 290 18.50 -13.09 -16.09
C VAL A 290 18.04 -12.48 -14.76
N LEU A 291 16.73 -12.39 -14.54
CA LEU A 291 16.17 -11.87 -13.30
C LEU A 291 16.43 -12.83 -12.13
N LYS A 292 16.31 -14.15 -12.32
CA LYS A 292 16.71 -15.14 -11.32
C LYS A 292 18.16 -14.97 -10.91
N SER A 293 19.07 -14.90 -11.86
CA SER A 293 20.51 -14.73 -11.60
C SER A 293 20.78 -13.41 -10.84
N ALA A 294 20.07 -12.33 -11.20
CA ALA A 294 20.19 -11.06 -10.50
C ALA A 294 19.68 -11.14 -9.04
N VAL A 295 18.53 -11.79 -8.83
CA VAL A 295 17.96 -12.00 -7.49
C VAL A 295 18.90 -12.89 -6.65
N GLU A 296 19.42 -13.98 -7.20
CA GLU A 296 20.37 -14.85 -6.52
C GLU A 296 21.65 -14.09 -6.11
N THR A 297 22.20 -13.28 -7.01
CA THR A 297 23.38 -12.45 -6.73
C THR A 297 23.13 -11.43 -5.63
N LEU A 298 21.99 -10.74 -5.66
CA LEU A 298 21.63 -9.74 -4.67
C LEU A 298 21.31 -10.33 -3.29
N THR A 299 20.78 -11.54 -3.26
CA THR A 299 20.38 -12.24 -2.03
C THR A 299 21.48 -13.10 -1.43
N ALA A 300 22.55 -13.44 -2.18
CA ALA A 300 23.58 -14.37 -1.76
C ALA A 300 24.18 -14.04 -0.39
N ASN A 301 24.54 -12.78 -0.15
CA ASN A 301 25.14 -12.33 1.11
C ASN A 301 24.13 -12.21 2.26
N HIS A 302 22.84 -12.31 1.97
CA HIS A 302 21.76 -12.22 2.96
C HIS A 302 21.12 -13.56 3.26
N ARG A 303 21.45 -14.59 2.48
CA ARG A 303 20.92 -15.93 2.68
C ARG A 303 21.42 -16.52 3.99
N LEU A 304 20.51 -17.02 4.80
CA LEU A 304 20.85 -17.74 6.01
C LEU A 304 21.12 -19.20 5.69
N TYR A 305 22.34 -19.63 5.94
CA TYR A 305 22.78 -21.02 5.78
C TYR A 305 22.80 -21.69 7.15
N GLY A 306 22.13 -22.81 7.29
CA GLY A 306 22.15 -23.62 8.51
C GLY A 306 21.08 -24.71 8.46
N SER A 307 21.39 -25.86 9.07
CA SER A 307 20.39 -26.84 9.48
C SER A 307 19.79 -26.38 10.81
N PHE A 308 18.49 -26.38 10.90
CA PHE A 308 17.73 -26.17 12.13
C PHE A 308 17.25 -27.50 12.66
#